data_a5c7b70f7ea754a9f7a429dfa582f3ed
#
_entry.id   a5c7b70f7ea754a9f7a429dfa582f3ed
#
_cell.length_a   1.000
_cell.length_b   1.000
_cell.length_c   1.000
_cell.angle_alpha   90.00
_cell.angle_beta   90.00
_cell.angle_gamma   90.00
#
_symmetry.space_group_name_H-M   'P 1'
#
loop_
_entity.id
_entity.type
_entity.pdbx_description
1 polymer ?
#
loop_
_entity_poly.entity_id
_entity_poly.type
_entity_poly.pdbx_seq_one_letter_code
_entity_poly.pdbx_strand_id
1 'polypeptide(L)'
;MKHLLLLFSVLLLSLQPAAFAATHETTATPDSVSLFAYATRGDDGRSGLRFAWSMDGKHWFEIGRNYGYLRCDYSRWGSQKKMLDPNLKQLPGGEWLCVWKLNDHDGYGQARSKDLIYWEAQQYPRTTSDFEGTRVKAKIAGHEETGTVSQVPWSVVDGLTQTYERNQYRNSLYGERPVQDKERFAGLKSVKATVTAQPEETKEISDLLMGIFFEDINYSADGGLYAELIQNRDFEYDPSDREGDKNWNSTHSWKLEGENATFTISTSDPIHPNNPHYAVLKTNQPGAALTNTGFDG
;
A
#
# COMPACT_ATOMS: atom_id res chain seq x y z
N MET A 1 -10.84 -24.19 89.07
CA MET A 1 -10.87 -23.48 87.81
C MET A 1 -9.90 -24.20 86.85
N LYS A 2 -10.44 -25.01 85.96
CA LYS A 2 -9.69 -25.86 85.06
C LYS A 2 -9.62 -25.22 83.68
N HIS A 3 -8.43 -24.87 83.20
CA HIS A 3 -8.18 -24.38 81.84
C HIS A 3 -8.17 -25.55 80.87
N LEU A 4 -9.08 -25.52 79.90
CA LEU A 4 -9.16 -26.46 78.79
C LEU A 4 -8.37 -25.89 77.61
N LEU A 5 -7.19 -26.44 77.29
CA LEU A 5 -6.43 -26.12 76.11
C LEU A 5 -6.99 -26.92 74.90
N LEU A 6 -7.55 -26.23 73.93
CA LEU A 6 -7.96 -26.83 72.64
C LEU A 6 -6.75 -26.72 71.69
N LEU A 7 -6.16 -27.91 71.35
CA LEU A 7 -5.17 -28.04 70.29
C LEU A 7 -5.90 -28.09 68.95
N PHE A 8 -5.70 -27.05 68.10
CA PHE A 8 -6.08 -27.06 66.73
C PHE A 8 -4.93 -27.67 65.89
N SER A 9 -5.13 -28.88 65.41
CA SER A 9 -4.23 -29.52 64.43
C SER A 9 -4.58 -28.99 63.06
N VAL A 10 -3.74 -28.12 62.50
CA VAL A 10 -3.86 -27.68 61.11
C VAL A 10 -3.23 -28.76 60.23
N LEU A 11 -4.06 -29.49 59.51
CA LEU A 11 -3.65 -30.44 58.51
C LEU A 11 -3.29 -29.67 57.22
N LEU A 12 -1.98 -29.42 56.96
CA LEU A 12 -1.50 -28.87 55.72
C LEU A 12 -1.59 -29.95 54.65
N LEU A 13 -2.65 -29.93 53.81
CA LEU A 13 -2.67 -30.63 52.55
C LEU A 13 -1.72 -29.90 51.58
N SER A 14 -0.58 -30.51 51.31
CA SER A 14 0.32 -30.12 50.24
C SER A 14 -0.33 -30.48 48.87
N LEU A 15 -1.00 -29.53 48.26
CA LEU A 15 -1.34 -29.61 46.84
C LEU A 15 -0.04 -29.50 46.03
N GLN A 16 0.48 -30.64 45.60
CA GLN A 16 1.49 -30.64 44.53
C GLN A 16 0.80 -30.22 43.24
N PRO A 17 1.31 -29.20 42.51
CA PRO A 17 0.83 -28.94 41.17
C PRO A 17 1.22 -30.12 40.30
N ALA A 18 0.23 -30.87 39.78
CA ALA A 18 0.45 -31.79 38.70
C ALA A 18 1.01 -31.01 37.54
N ALA A 19 2.29 -31.16 37.27
CA ALA A 19 2.90 -30.67 36.03
C ALA A 19 2.23 -31.42 34.88
N PHE A 20 1.29 -30.79 34.24
CA PHE A 20 0.86 -31.18 32.89
C PHE A 20 2.08 -31.02 32.00
N ALA A 21 2.85 -32.06 31.82
CA ALA A 21 3.76 -32.17 30.70
C ALA A 21 2.88 -32.18 29.44
N ALA A 22 2.67 -31.01 28.87
CA ALA A 22 2.21 -30.90 27.49
C ALA A 22 3.28 -31.59 26.64
N THR A 23 3.01 -32.83 26.23
CA THR A 23 3.74 -33.46 25.16
C THR A 23 3.53 -32.58 23.94
N HIS A 24 4.48 -31.68 23.66
CA HIS A 24 4.63 -31.11 22.35
C HIS A 24 4.94 -32.30 21.44
N GLU A 25 3.91 -32.87 20.81
CA GLU A 25 4.11 -33.61 19.57
C GLU A 25 4.78 -32.62 18.64
N THR A 26 6.06 -32.78 18.42
CA THR A 26 6.79 -32.16 17.31
C THR A 26 6.19 -32.77 16.05
N THR A 27 5.10 -32.18 15.55
CA THR A 27 4.61 -32.49 14.21
C THR A 27 5.73 -32.12 13.26
N ALA A 28 6.29 -33.13 12.59
CA ALA A 28 7.33 -32.93 11.60
C ALA A 28 6.83 -31.90 10.58
N THR A 29 7.67 -30.94 10.28
CA THR A 29 7.37 -29.91 9.26
C THR A 29 7.05 -30.62 7.96
N PRO A 30 5.91 -30.36 7.30
CA PRO A 30 5.55 -31.03 6.07
C PRO A 30 6.53 -30.67 4.94
N ASP A 31 6.91 -31.64 4.11
CA ASP A 31 7.80 -31.39 2.99
C ASP A 31 7.19 -30.45 1.94
N SER A 32 5.88 -30.53 1.76
CA SER A 32 5.12 -29.75 0.77
C SER A 32 3.71 -29.41 1.29
N VAL A 33 3.23 -28.25 0.94
CA VAL A 33 1.89 -27.75 1.27
C VAL A 33 1.24 -27.04 0.09
N SER A 34 -0.08 -26.90 0.13
CA SER A 34 -0.84 -26.08 -0.81
C SER A 34 -0.70 -24.61 -0.42
N LEU A 35 -0.25 -23.77 -1.35
CA LEU A 35 -0.22 -22.31 -1.24
C LEU A 35 -1.35 -21.71 -2.09
N PHE A 36 -2.23 -20.96 -1.45
CA PHE A 36 -3.33 -20.25 -2.10
C PHE A 36 -2.96 -18.77 -2.27
N ALA A 37 -3.01 -18.29 -3.50
CA ALA A 37 -2.69 -16.92 -3.88
C ALA A 37 -3.98 -16.18 -4.29
N TYR A 38 -4.28 -15.06 -3.64
CA TYR A 38 -5.52 -14.31 -3.83
C TYR A 38 -5.35 -12.82 -3.58
N ALA A 39 -6.30 -12.01 -4.05
CA ALA A 39 -6.51 -10.65 -3.60
C ALA A 39 -7.89 -10.57 -2.98
N THR A 40 -7.98 -10.03 -1.78
CA THR A 40 -9.24 -10.06 -1.03
C THR A 40 -10.28 -9.11 -1.62
N ARG A 41 -11.52 -9.57 -1.64
CA ARG A 41 -12.68 -8.73 -2.00
C ARG A 41 -13.02 -7.73 -0.90
N GLY A 42 -12.60 -7.97 0.34
CA GLY A 42 -12.90 -7.11 1.48
C GLY A 42 -12.34 -5.69 1.37
N ASP A 43 -11.26 -5.50 0.59
CA ASP A 43 -10.68 -4.19 0.30
C ASP A 43 -10.62 -3.90 -1.21
N ASP A 44 -11.37 -4.65 -2.00
CA ASP A 44 -11.47 -4.49 -3.43
C ASP A 44 -10.12 -4.64 -4.15
N GLY A 45 -9.26 -5.54 -3.64
CA GLY A 45 -7.95 -5.84 -4.19
C GLY A 45 -6.85 -4.79 -3.92
N ARG A 46 -7.11 -3.78 -3.10
CA ARG A 46 -6.14 -2.70 -2.80
C ARG A 46 -4.93 -3.16 -2.01
N SER A 47 -5.07 -4.15 -1.15
CA SER A 47 -3.93 -4.74 -0.44
C SER A 47 -3.02 -5.57 -1.34
N GLY A 48 -3.48 -5.94 -2.56
CA GLY A 48 -2.71 -6.72 -3.52
C GLY A 48 -2.71 -8.22 -3.23
N LEU A 49 -1.64 -8.90 -3.68
CA LEU A 49 -1.48 -10.34 -3.57
C LEU A 49 -1.27 -10.78 -2.13
N ARG A 50 -2.12 -11.67 -1.65
CA ARG A 50 -2.05 -12.31 -0.34
C ARG A 50 -1.87 -13.80 -0.49
N PHE A 51 -1.42 -14.44 0.59
CA PHE A 51 -1.23 -15.88 0.63
C PHE A 51 -1.93 -16.52 1.83
N ALA A 52 -2.38 -17.76 1.62
CA ALA A 52 -2.76 -18.69 2.67
C ALA A 52 -2.20 -20.07 2.34
N TRP A 53 -1.99 -20.90 3.34
CA TRP A 53 -1.49 -22.26 3.15
C TRP A 53 -2.43 -23.30 3.74
N SER A 54 -2.34 -24.55 3.24
CA SER A 54 -3.14 -25.65 3.71
C SER A 54 -2.39 -26.97 3.52
N MET A 55 -2.55 -27.89 4.48
CA MET A 55 -2.05 -29.28 4.36
C MET A 55 -3.03 -30.19 3.62
N ASP A 56 -4.32 -29.93 3.73
CA ASP A 56 -5.39 -30.81 3.25
C ASP A 56 -6.24 -30.21 2.13
N GLY A 57 -5.96 -28.98 1.71
CA GLY A 57 -6.73 -28.23 0.72
C GLY A 57 -8.11 -27.78 1.19
N LYS A 58 -8.45 -27.97 2.46
CA LYS A 58 -9.75 -27.62 3.05
C LYS A 58 -9.62 -26.57 4.15
N HIS A 59 -8.65 -26.76 5.03
CA HIS A 59 -8.37 -25.83 6.13
C HIS A 59 -7.23 -24.92 5.74
N TRP A 60 -7.53 -23.62 5.61
CA TRP A 60 -6.61 -22.61 5.13
C TRP A 60 -6.18 -21.65 6.23
N PHE A 61 -4.89 -21.42 6.32
CA PHE A 61 -4.27 -20.50 7.27
C PHE A 61 -3.67 -19.32 6.54
N GLU A 62 -4.12 -18.10 6.86
CA GLU A 62 -3.64 -16.86 6.26
C GLU A 62 -2.17 -16.63 6.63
N ILE A 63 -1.35 -16.23 5.65
CA ILE A 63 0.03 -15.82 5.85
C ILE A 63 0.08 -14.29 5.87
N GLY A 64 0.35 -13.74 7.04
CA GLY A 64 0.46 -12.29 7.18
C GLY A 64 -0.88 -11.56 7.10
N ARG A 65 -1.53 -11.39 8.23
CA ARG A 65 -2.82 -10.71 8.33
C ARG A 65 -2.76 -9.32 7.70
N ASN A 66 -3.63 -9.08 6.71
CA ASN A 66 -3.70 -7.80 5.97
C ASN A 66 -2.40 -7.36 5.28
N TYR A 67 -1.49 -8.29 5.00
CA TYR A 67 -0.22 -8.00 4.35
C TYR A 67 -0.26 -8.42 2.88
N GLY A 68 -0.01 -7.47 1.98
CA GLY A 68 0.13 -7.73 0.54
C GLY A 68 1.59 -7.85 0.14
N TYR A 69 1.95 -8.98 -0.47
CA TYR A 69 3.30 -9.28 -0.93
C TYR A 69 3.65 -8.65 -2.27
N LEU A 70 2.63 -8.33 -3.07
CA LEU A 70 2.74 -7.59 -4.32
C LEU A 70 1.53 -6.67 -4.41
N ARG A 71 1.74 -5.37 -4.52
CA ARG A 71 0.65 -4.39 -4.69
C ARG A 71 0.68 -3.83 -6.10
N CYS A 72 -0.49 -3.68 -6.71
CA CYS A 72 -0.60 -2.99 -7.99
C CYS A 72 -0.15 -1.54 -7.85
N ASP A 73 0.76 -1.08 -8.70
CA ASP A 73 1.22 0.31 -8.75
C ASP A 73 0.67 1.09 -9.97
N TYR A 74 -0.16 0.42 -10.80
CA TYR A 74 -0.81 1.04 -11.95
C TYR A 74 -1.96 1.94 -11.52
N SER A 75 -2.02 3.10 -12.05
CA SER A 75 -2.96 4.18 -11.85
C SER A 75 -2.37 5.37 -11.06
N ARG A 76 -2.94 6.55 -11.28
CA ARG A 76 -2.51 7.80 -10.67
C ARG A 76 -2.78 7.84 -9.16
N TRP A 77 -3.95 7.34 -8.75
CA TRP A 77 -4.42 7.47 -7.37
C TRP A 77 -4.40 6.14 -6.61
N GLY A 78 -4.04 6.19 -5.33
CA GLY A 78 -3.93 5.00 -4.49
C GLY A 78 -5.23 4.19 -4.39
N SER A 79 -6.38 4.84 -4.39
CA SER A 79 -7.71 4.20 -4.36
C SER A 79 -8.03 3.39 -5.63
N GLN A 80 -7.38 3.72 -6.74
CA GLN A 80 -7.55 3.05 -8.04
C GLN A 80 -6.53 1.94 -8.28
N LYS A 81 -5.49 1.84 -7.46
CA LYS A 81 -4.44 0.82 -7.56
C LYS A 81 -4.96 -0.52 -7.02
N LYS A 82 -5.66 -1.27 -7.85
CA LYS A 82 -6.31 -2.52 -7.48
C LYS A 82 -5.72 -3.70 -8.23
N MET A 83 -5.58 -4.81 -7.53
CA MET A 83 -5.23 -6.10 -8.11
C MET A 83 -6.49 -6.96 -8.16
N LEU A 84 -7.05 -7.15 -9.35
CA LEU A 84 -8.28 -7.93 -9.51
C LEU A 84 -7.96 -9.32 -10.05
N ASP A 85 -8.54 -10.33 -9.43
CA ASP A 85 -8.41 -11.73 -9.86
C ASP A 85 -6.96 -12.19 -10.14
N PRO A 86 -6.00 -12.08 -9.21
CA PRO A 86 -4.64 -12.50 -9.49
C PRO A 86 -4.56 -13.98 -9.83
N ASN A 87 -3.71 -14.31 -10.80
CA ASN A 87 -3.34 -15.66 -11.19
C ASN A 87 -1.84 -15.83 -10.96
N LEU A 88 -1.49 -16.65 -10.00
CA LEU A 88 -0.11 -17.00 -9.70
C LEU A 88 0.20 -18.37 -10.30
N LYS A 89 1.29 -18.46 -11.05
CA LYS A 89 1.80 -19.73 -11.58
C LYS A 89 3.32 -19.80 -11.51
N GLN A 90 3.84 -20.99 -11.37
CA GLN A 90 5.27 -21.23 -11.50
C GLN A 90 5.61 -21.54 -12.96
N LEU A 91 6.62 -20.88 -13.49
CA LEU A 91 7.11 -21.07 -14.85
C LEU A 91 8.09 -22.26 -14.92
N PRO A 92 8.30 -22.84 -16.10
CA PRO A 92 9.42 -23.74 -16.33
C PRO A 92 10.74 -23.05 -15.93
N GLY A 93 11.47 -23.60 -14.99
CA GLY A 93 12.67 -22.97 -14.41
C GLY A 93 12.50 -22.45 -12.99
N GLY A 94 11.30 -22.55 -12.42
CA GLY A 94 11.04 -22.31 -11.01
C GLY A 94 10.67 -20.87 -10.63
N GLU A 95 10.75 -19.93 -11.58
CA GLU A 95 10.32 -18.54 -11.37
C GLU A 95 8.80 -18.43 -11.29
N TRP A 96 8.31 -17.52 -10.48
CA TRP A 96 6.88 -17.22 -10.33
C TRP A 96 6.45 -16.06 -11.23
N LEU A 97 5.29 -16.21 -11.84
CA LEU A 97 4.60 -15.15 -12.58
C LEU A 97 3.24 -14.92 -11.95
N CYS A 98 3.00 -13.69 -11.52
CA CYS A 98 1.68 -13.23 -11.11
C CYS A 98 1.09 -12.33 -12.20
N VAL A 99 -0.14 -12.62 -12.64
CA VAL A 99 -0.88 -11.81 -13.62
C VAL A 99 -2.23 -11.47 -13.01
N TRP A 100 -2.67 -10.21 -13.13
CA TRP A 100 -3.96 -9.74 -12.61
C TRP A 100 -4.67 -8.81 -13.57
N LYS A 101 -5.97 -8.63 -13.40
CA LYS A 101 -6.75 -7.61 -14.13
C LYS A 101 -6.56 -6.24 -13.51
N LEU A 102 -6.49 -5.23 -14.36
CA LEU A 102 -6.50 -3.83 -13.96
C LEU A 102 -7.94 -3.34 -13.73
N ASN A 103 -8.08 -2.30 -12.90
CA ASN A 103 -9.37 -1.78 -12.51
C ASN A 103 -10.04 -0.93 -13.59
N ASP A 104 -9.28 -0.03 -14.22
CA ASP A 104 -9.84 1.07 -15.01
C ASP A 104 -9.75 0.86 -16.52
N HIS A 105 -9.04 -0.17 -16.97
CA HIS A 105 -8.80 -0.41 -18.39
C HIS A 105 -8.87 -1.89 -18.73
N ASP A 106 -9.21 -2.18 -19.96
CA ASP A 106 -9.03 -3.50 -20.55
C ASP A 106 -7.53 -3.80 -20.66
N GLY A 107 -6.98 -4.42 -19.63
CA GLY A 107 -5.57 -4.72 -19.57
C GLY A 107 -5.21 -5.52 -18.32
N TYR A 108 -3.95 -5.89 -18.25
CA TYR A 108 -3.42 -6.74 -17.19
C TYR A 108 -2.18 -6.12 -16.58
N GLY A 109 -1.98 -6.38 -15.29
CA GLY A 109 -0.70 -6.21 -14.64
C GLY A 109 0.00 -7.56 -14.55
N GLN A 110 1.33 -7.57 -14.63
CA GLN A 110 2.12 -8.76 -14.39
C GLN A 110 3.45 -8.43 -13.71
N ALA A 111 3.92 -9.35 -12.88
CA ALA A 111 5.23 -9.27 -12.26
C ALA A 111 5.83 -10.66 -12.05
N ARG A 112 7.16 -10.75 -12.01
CA ARG A 112 7.93 -11.98 -11.79
C ARG A 112 8.61 -11.95 -10.44
N SER A 113 8.81 -13.13 -9.86
CA SER A 113 9.52 -13.29 -8.61
C SER A 113 10.20 -14.65 -8.54
N LYS A 114 11.34 -14.74 -7.87
CA LYS A 114 12.02 -16.00 -7.59
C LYS A 114 11.60 -16.63 -6.26
N ASP A 115 11.07 -15.82 -5.34
CA ASP A 115 10.85 -16.21 -3.95
C ASP A 115 9.46 -15.79 -3.39
N LEU A 116 8.60 -15.15 -4.21
CA LEU A 116 7.31 -14.58 -3.83
C LEU A 116 7.39 -13.39 -2.84
N ILE A 117 8.60 -12.96 -2.51
CA ILE A 117 8.88 -11.85 -1.58
C ILE A 117 9.35 -10.62 -2.35
N TYR A 118 10.33 -10.80 -3.22
CA TYR A 118 10.90 -9.75 -4.07
C TYR A 118 10.37 -9.89 -5.48
N TRP A 119 9.70 -8.84 -5.95
CA TRP A 119 9.06 -8.79 -7.24
C TRP A 119 9.81 -7.86 -8.18
N GLU A 120 9.97 -8.26 -9.42
CA GLU A 120 10.51 -7.41 -10.48
C GLU A 120 9.54 -6.26 -10.79
N ALA A 121 10.01 -5.28 -11.57
CA ALA A 121 9.19 -4.16 -12.01
C ALA A 121 7.93 -4.65 -12.74
N GLN A 122 6.78 -4.08 -12.35
CA GLN A 122 5.50 -4.45 -12.93
C GLN A 122 5.40 -4.01 -14.39
N GLN A 123 4.72 -4.81 -15.18
CA GLN A 123 4.46 -4.57 -16.59
C GLN A 123 2.94 -4.58 -16.83
N TYR A 124 2.47 -3.82 -17.82
CA TYR A 124 1.05 -3.61 -18.05
C TYR A 124 0.64 -3.89 -19.50
N PRO A 125 0.62 -5.17 -19.92
CA PRO A 125 0.18 -5.56 -21.25
C PRO A 125 -1.33 -5.40 -21.39
N ARG A 126 -1.78 -4.99 -22.59
CA ARG A 126 -3.21 -4.92 -22.90
C ARG A 126 -3.85 -6.30 -23.05
N THR A 127 -3.07 -7.27 -23.52
CA THR A 127 -3.50 -8.66 -23.72
C THR A 127 -2.45 -9.60 -23.18
N THR A 128 -2.88 -10.75 -22.66
CA THR A 128 -1.98 -11.81 -22.20
C THR A 128 -2.66 -13.17 -22.30
N SER A 129 -1.90 -14.19 -22.71
CA SER A 129 -2.30 -15.61 -22.62
C SER A 129 -2.02 -16.18 -21.21
N ASP A 130 -1.30 -15.45 -20.37
CA ASP A 130 -0.82 -15.92 -19.07
C ASP A 130 -1.84 -15.74 -17.93
N PHE A 131 -2.97 -15.09 -18.23
CA PHE A 131 -4.02 -14.86 -17.25
C PHE A 131 -4.90 -16.11 -17.02
N GLU A 132 -4.93 -17.02 -17.95
CA GLU A 132 -5.75 -18.23 -17.84
C GLU A 132 -5.17 -19.21 -16.83
N GLY A 133 -6.01 -19.76 -15.97
CA GLY A 133 -5.66 -20.73 -14.94
C GLY A 133 -6.88 -21.18 -14.14
N THR A 134 -6.77 -22.36 -13.52
CA THR A 134 -7.85 -22.90 -12.69
C THR A 134 -7.98 -22.08 -11.41
N ARG A 135 -9.14 -21.46 -11.23
CA ARG A 135 -9.47 -20.73 -10.01
C ARG A 135 -10.17 -21.61 -9.01
N VAL A 136 -9.78 -21.47 -7.78
CA VAL A 136 -10.30 -22.23 -6.64
C VAL A 136 -10.95 -21.25 -5.66
N LYS A 137 -12.02 -21.68 -5.02
CA LYS A 137 -12.63 -20.96 -3.89
C LYS A 137 -12.13 -21.57 -2.58
N ALA A 138 -11.75 -20.71 -1.66
CA ALA A 138 -11.30 -21.11 -0.32
C ALA A 138 -11.89 -20.18 0.74
N LYS A 139 -12.14 -20.71 1.92
CA LYS A 139 -12.59 -19.92 3.06
C LYS A 139 -11.37 -19.48 3.88
N ILE A 140 -11.05 -18.20 3.84
CA ILE A 140 -9.90 -17.58 4.52
C ILE A 140 -10.40 -16.63 5.59
N ALA A 141 -10.00 -16.80 6.83
CA ALA A 141 -10.40 -15.95 7.96
C ALA A 141 -11.92 -15.66 8.01
N GLY A 142 -12.74 -16.65 7.62
CA GLY A 142 -14.20 -16.54 7.62
C GLY A 142 -14.84 -16.04 6.32
N HIS A 143 -14.06 -15.55 5.36
CA HIS A 143 -14.53 -15.03 4.07
C HIS A 143 -14.24 -16.01 2.93
N GLU A 144 -15.15 -16.06 1.93
CA GLU A 144 -14.89 -16.82 0.71
C GLU A 144 -14.05 -15.97 -0.24
N GLU A 145 -12.86 -16.47 -0.57
CA GLU A 145 -11.93 -15.86 -1.50
C GLU A 145 -11.74 -16.72 -2.74
N THR A 146 -11.39 -16.10 -3.86
CA THR A 146 -11.11 -16.79 -5.12
C THR A 146 -9.66 -16.54 -5.53
N GLY A 147 -8.94 -17.60 -5.85
CA GLY A 147 -7.52 -17.49 -6.17
C GLY A 147 -6.99 -18.72 -6.90
N THR A 148 -5.69 -18.87 -6.92
CA THR A 148 -4.97 -20.01 -7.51
C THR A 148 -4.20 -20.78 -6.44
N VAL A 149 -4.06 -22.09 -6.64
CA VAL A 149 -3.34 -22.99 -5.71
C VAL A 149 -2.11 -23.55 -6.40
N SER A 150 -0.99 -23.55 -5.69
CA SER A 150 0.25 -24.16 -6.10
C SER A 150 0.80 -25.04 -4.97
N GLN A 151 1.48 -26.14 -5.31
CA GLN A 151 2.21 -26.94 -4.33
C GLN A 151 3.60 -26.32 -4.12
N VAL A 152 3.96 -26.07 -2.87
CA VAL A 152 5.24 -25.44 -2.51
C VAL A 152 5.91 -26.16 -1.34
N PRO A 153 7.25 -26.19 -1.26
CA PRO A 153 7.94 -26.60 -0.06
C PRO A 153 7.57 -25.72 1.13
N TRP A 154 7.60 -26.28 2.34
CA TRP A 154 7.33 -25.52 3.57
C TRP A 154 8.22 -24.28 3.71
N SER A 155 9.45 -24.34 3.23
CA SER A 155 10.39 -23.21 3.25
C SER A 155 9.85 -21.93 2.58
N VAL A 156 8.95 -22.06 1.61
CA VAL A 156 8.28 -20.91 0.98
C VAL A 156 7.31 -20.25 1.97
N VAL A 157 6.49 -21.04 2.65
CA VAL A 157 5.56 -20.54 3.68
C VAL A 157 6.33 -19.90 4.84
N ASP A 158 7.40 -20.53 5.27
CA ASP A 158 8.27 -20.01 6.33
C ASP A 158 8.91 -18.67 5.93
N GLY A 159 9.45 -18.56 4.72
CA GLY A 159 10.01 -17.31 4.19
C GLY A 159 9.00 -16.16 4.09
N LEU A 160 7.78 -16.47 3.64
CA LEU A 160 6.68 -15.50 3.62
C LEU A 160 6.30 -15.05 5.05
N THR A 161 6.17 -15.98 5.97
CA THR A 161 5.83 -15.71 7.38
C THR A 161 6.89 -14.83 8.04
N GLN A 162 8.17 -15.19 7.91
CA GLN A 162 9.29 -14.39 8.46
C GLN A 162 9.34 -12.99 7.85
N THR A 163 9.00 -12.85 6.56
CA THR A 163 8.94 -11.54 5.91
C THR A 163 7.85 -10.68 6.52
N TYR A 164 6.66 -11.23 6.74
CA TYR A 164 5.58 -10.54 7.43
C TYR A 164 5.98 -10.13 8.85
N GLU A 165 6.53 -11.04 9.64
CA GLU A 165 6.95 -10.77 11.02
C GLU A 165 8.01 -9.67 11.10
N ARG A 166 9.01 -9.70 10.22
CA ARG A 166 10.02 -8.63 10.13
C ARG A 166 9.40 -7.28 9.80
N ASN A 167 8.42 -7.23 8.88
CA ASN A 167 7.72 -5.99 8.56
C ASN A 167 6.87 -5.49 9.74
N GLN A 168 6.20 -6.38 10.45
CA GLN A 168 5.45 -6.02 11.66
C GLN A 168 6.37 -5.44 12.74
N TYR A 169 7.51 -6.09 12.97
CA TYR A 169 8.51 -5.59 13.91
C TYR A 169 9.03 -4.20 13.52
N ARG A 170 9.39 -4.00 12.25
CA ARG A 170 9.80 -2.68 11.75
C ARG A 170 8.72 -1.63 11.94
N ASN A 171 7.47 -1.95 11.61
CA ASN A 171 6.36 -1.01 11.78
C ASN A 171 6.12 -0.68 13.27
N SER A 172 6.30 -1.64 14.17
CA SER A 172 6.21 -1.37 15.61
C SER A 172 7.28 -0.39 16.06
N LEU A 173 8.51 -0.51 15.53
CA LEU A 173 9.60 0.44 15.84
C LEU A 173 9.28 1.87 15.39
N TYR A 174 8.66 2.05 14.24
CA TYR A 174 8.26 3.39 13.76
C TYR A 174 7.10 4.01 14.55
N GLY A 175 6.22 3.17 15.10
CA GLY A 175 5.07 3.62 15.91
C GLY A 175 5.43 3.93 17.37
N GLU A 176 6.63 3.57 17.81
CA GLU A 176 7.03 3.67 19.20
C GLU A 176 7.66 5.04 19.53
N ARG A 177 7.38 5.52 20.74
CA ARG A 177 7.91 6.81 21.19
C ARG A 177 9.30 6.62 21.85
N PRO A 178 10.25 7.56 21.67
CA PRO A 178 11.58 7.48 22.26
C PRO A 178 11.59 7.30 23.79
N VAL A 179 10.56 7.76 24.48
CA VAL A 179 10.41 7.59 25.94
C VAL A 179 10.34 6.12 26.37
N GLN A 180 9.93 5.23 25.48
CA GLN A 180 9.83 3.78 25.71
C GLN A 180 11.14 3.03 25.43
N ASP A 181 12.14 3.69 24.84
CA ASP A 181 13.39 3.05 24.41
C ASP A 181 14.15 2.43 25.58
N LYS A 182 14.10 3.04 26.75
CA LYS A 182 14.76 2.54 27.96
C LYS A 182 14.26 1.13 28.35
N GLU A 183 12.97 0.88 28.19
CA GLU A 183 12.36 -0.41 28.50
C GLU A 183 12.49 -1.39 27.33
N ARG A 184 12.21 -0.91 26.10
CA ARG A 184 12.30 -1.70 24.88
C ARG A 184 13.66 -2.30 24.63
N PHE A 185 14.70 -1.53 24.89
CA PHE A 185 16.09 -1.90 24.60
C PHE A 185 16.87 -2.31 25.85
N ALA A 186 16.20 -2.51 26.98
CA ALA A 186 16.85 -2.89 28.23
C ALA A 186 17.70 -4.18 28.13
N GLY A 187 17.31 -5.11 27.26
CA GLY A 187 18.03 -6.37 27.01
C GLY A 187 19.11 -6.29 25.93
N LEU A 188 19.27 -5.15 25.24
CA LEU A 188 20.27 -5.01 24.20
C LEU A 188 21.66 -4.76 24.80
N LYS A 189 22.65 -5.47 24.24
CA LYS A 189 24.06 -5.23 24.58
C LYS A 189 24.61 -4.16 23.64
N SER A 190 25.42 -3.24 24.22
CA SER A 190 26.10 -2.24 23.40
C SER A 190 27.10 -2.91 22.44
N VAL A 191 27.05 -2.48 21.20
CA VAL A 191 27.98 -2.89 20.14
C VAL A 191 28.93 -1.75 19.89
N LYS A 192 30.24 -2.05 19.84
CA LYS A 192 31.23 -1.10 19.37
C LYS A 192 31.41 -1.27 17.87
N ALA A 193 31.19 -0.20 17.13
CA ALA A 193 31.47 -0.14 15.71
C ALA A 193 32.55 0.92 15.46
N THR A 194 33.49 0.61 14.56
CA THR A 194 34.49 1.58 14.09
C THR A 194 34.17 1.86 12.62
N VAL A 195 33.98 3.14 12.32
CA VAL A 195 33.84 3.61 10.93
C VAL A 195 35.15 4.32 10.58
N THR A 196 35.82 3.84 9.56
CA THR A 196 37.05 4.45 9.04
C THR A 196 36.72 5.12 7.71
N ALA A 197 36.90 6.44 7.63
CA ALA A 197 36.85 7.16 6.38
C ALA A 197 38.19 7.05 5.67
N GLN A 198 38.15 6.82 4.36
CA GLN A 198 39.34 6.76 3.48
C GLN A 198 39.31 8.01 2.59
N PRO A 199 39.87 9.14 3.03
CA PRO A 199 39.76 10.42 2.34
C PRO A 199 40.47 10.44 0.97
N GLU A 200 41.39 9.51 0.74
CA GLU A 200 42.08 9.31 -0.53
C GLU A 200 41.24 8.58 -1.60
N GLU A 201 40.17 7.90 -1.20
CA GLU A 201 39.24 7.22 -2.09
C GLU A 201 38.01 8.08 -2.38
N THR A 202 38.20 9.33 -2.70
CA THR A 202 37.10 10.25 -3.02
C THR A 202 36.67 10.13 -4.47
N LYS A 203 35.38 10.37 -4.70
CA LYS A 203 34.80 10.59 -6.02
C LYS A 203 34.19 11.98 -6.08
N GLU A 204 34.34 12.62 -7.22
CA GLU A 204 33.67 13.87 -7.46
C GLU A 204 32.14 13.66 -7.44
N ILE A 205 31.46 14.48 -6.65
CA ILE A 205 29.99 14.47 -6.56
C ILE A 205 29.48 15.54 -7.50
N SER A 206 28.55 15.17 -8.38
CA SER A 206 27.88 16.11 -9.26
C SER A 206 27.17 17.20 -8.46
N ASP A 207 27.30 18.45 -8.89
CA ASP A 207 26.58 19.59 -8.31
C ASP A 207 25.06 19.41 -8.34
N LEU A 208 24.57 18.52 -9.24
CA LEU A 208 23.14 18.20 -9.36
C LEU A 208 22.67 17.14 -8.35
N LEU A 209 23.58 16.55 -7.56
CA LEU A 209 23.20 15.55 -6.55
C LEU A 209 22.58 16.19 -5.30
N MET A 210 22.93 17.44 -5.03
CA MET A 210 22.41 18.20 -3.89
C MET A 210 21.43 19.24 -4.39
N GLY A 211 20.18 19.16 -3.93
CA GLY A 211 19.11 20.07 -4.26
C GLY A 211 18.24 20.32 -3.04
N ILE A 212 17.22 21.12 -3.22
CA ILE A 212 16.15 21.27 -2.24
C ILE A 212 15.02 20.33 -2.59
N PHE A 213 14.46 19.68 -1.55
CA PHE A 213 13.18 19.00 -1.67
C PHE A 213 12.09 20.07 -1.75
N PHE A 214 11.30 20.01 -2.80
CA PHE A 214 10.19 20.92 -3.00
C PHE A 214 8.95 20.12 -3.38
N GLU A 215 7.87 20.35 -2.66
CA GLU A 215 6.54 19.85 -2.99
C GLU A 215 5.57 21.01 -3.08
N ASP A 216 4.70 20.99 -4.08
CA ASP A 216 3.62 21.97 -4.20
C ASP A 216 2.47 21.57 -3.26
N ILE A 217 2.66 21.87 -1.97
CA ILE A 217 1.65 21.68 -0.93
C ILE A 217 1.06 23.05 -0.59
N ASN A 218 -0.26 23.12 -0.53
CA ASN A 218 -0.98 24.38 -0.24
C ASN A 218 -0.60 25.53 -1.17
N TYR A 219 -0.45 25.23 -2.47
CA TYR A 219 -0.09 26.20 -3.50
C TYR A 219 1.26 26.89 -3.26
N SER A 220 2.23 26.18 -2.71
CA SER A 220 3.55 26.75 -2.42
C SER A 220 4.36 27.08 -3.66
N ALA A 221 4.05 26.50 -4.81
CA ALA A 221 4.60 26.89 -6.11
C ALA A 221 3.79 28.05 -6.72
N ASP A 222 2.57 27.77 -7.17
CA ASP A 222 1.63 28.76 -7.68
C ASP A 222 1.00 29.51 -6.50
N GLY A 223 1.06 30.83 -6.52
CA GLY A 223 0.64 31.66 -5.40
C GLY A 223 1.68 31.83 -4.27
N GLY A 224 2.73 30.99 -4.26
CA GLY A 224 3.86 31.08 -3.33
C GLY A 224 5.16 31.53 -4.01
N LEU A 225 6.08 30.59 -4.30
CA LEU A 225 7.37 30.90 -4.93
C LEU A 225 7.24 31.57 -6.27
N TYR A 226 6.26 31.22 -7.08
CA TYR A 226 6.01 31.81 -8.38
C TYR A 226 5.27 33.16 -8.29
N ALA A 227 4.74 33.52 -7.10
CA ALA A 227 4.00 34.77 -6.85
C ALA A 227 2.81 34.97 -7.82
N GLU A 228 2.23 33.91 -8.35
CA GLU A 228 1.02 33.97 -9.16
C GLU A 228 -0.20 34.18 -8.25
N LEU A 229 -1.02 35.14 -8.61
CA LEU A 229 -2.24 35.48 -7.86
C LEU A 229 -3.51 34.94 -8.50
N ILE A 230 -3.45 34.56 -9.77
CA ILE A 230 -4.58 34.09 -10.56
C ILE A 230 -4.59 32.55 -10.55
N GLN A 231 -5.48 31.95 -9.81
CA GLN A 231 -5.64 30.51 -9.82
C GLN A 231 -6.34 30.04 -11.10
N ASN A 232 -5.91 28.90 -11.66
CA ASN A 232 -6.45 28.35 -12.92
C ASN A 232 -6.43 29.38 -14.07
N ARG A 233 -5.29 30.07 -14.23
CA ARG A 233 -5.12 31.14 -15.22
C ARG A 233 -5.18 30.66 -16.67
N ASP A 234 -4.91 29.38 -16.88
CA ASP A 234 -4.88 28.71 -18.18
C ASP A 234 -6.14 27.90 -18.48
N PHE A 235 -7.06 27.81 -17.52
CA PHE A 235 -8.32 27.05 -17.60
C PHE A 235 -8.13 25.54 -17.80
N GLU A 236 -6.97 24.99 -17.42
CA GLU A 236 -6.61 23.58 -17.64
C GLU A 236 -6.94 22.67 -16.45
N TYR A 237 -7.55 23.19 -15.37
CA TYR A 237 -7.96 22.34 -14.24
C TYR A 237 -9.00 21.31 -14.69
N ASP A 238 -8.75 20.03 -14.31
CA ASP A 238 -9.60 18.92 -14.64
C ASP A 238 -10.02 18.18 -13.37
N PRO A 239 -11.28 17.71 -13.25
CA PRO A 239 -11.74 16.94 -12.11
C PRO A 239 -10.91 15.68 -11.80
N SER A 240 -10.19 15.15 -12.79
CA SER A 240 -9.26 14.02 -12.59
C SER A 240 -7.99 14.40 -11.82
N ASP A 241 -7.64 15.68 -11.76
CA ASP A 241 -6.45 16.15 -11.05
C ASP A 241 -6.66 16.16 -9.52
N ARG A 242 -7.92 16.23 -9.08
CA ARG A 242 -8.28 16.24 -7.67
C ARG A 242 -9.44 15.28 -7.40
N GLU A 243 -9.12 14.09 -6.97
CA GLU A 243 -10.08 13.01 -6.78
C GLU A 243 -11.28 13.45 -5.89
N GLY A 244 -12.49 13.32 -6.44
CA GLY A 244 -13.74 13.60 -5.72
C GLY A 244 -14.20 15.06 -5.75
N ASP A 245 -13.37 16.00 -6.23
CA ASP A 245 -13.74 17.41 -6.32
C ASP A 245 -14.25 17.78 -7.70
N LYS A 246 -15.59 17.78 -7.86
CA LYS A 246 -16.26 18.16 -9.13
C LYS A 246 -16.10 19.65 -9.46
N ASN A 247 -15.72 20.47 -8.49
CA ASN A 247 -15.51 21.90 -8.70
C ASN A 247 -14.10 22.19 -9.23
N TRP A 248 -13.20 21.20 -9.19
CA TRP A 248 -11.87 21.29 -9.78
C TRP A 248 -11.96 21.08 -11.30
N ASN A 249 -12.34 22.12 -12.00
CA ASN A 249 -12.61 22.09 -13.44
C ASN A 249 -12.10 23.39 -14.11
N SER A 250 -12.23 23.49 -15.41
CA SER A 250 -11.71 24.62 -16.21
C SER A 250 -12.27 26.00 -15.81
N THR A 251 -13.36 26.08 -15.06
CA THR A 251 -13.91 27.35 -14.55
C THR A 251 -13.61 27.57 -13.07
N HIS A 252 -12.86 26.68 -12.42
CA HIS A 252 -12.49 26.79 -11.01
C HIS A 252 -11.84 28.15 -10.73
N SER A 253 -12.22 28.78 -9.64
CA SER A 253 -11.79 30.11 -9.19
C SER A 253 -12.26 31.29 -10.06
N TRP A 254 -12.98 31.03 -11.15
CA TRP A 254 -13.50 32.08 -12.03
C TRP A 254 -14.99 32.28 -11.84
N LYS A 255 -15.41 33.53 -11.74
CA LYS A 255 -16.79 33.93 -11.57
C LYS A 255 -17.17 35.06 -12.55
N LEU A 256 -18.29 34.83 -13.24
CA LEU A 256 -18.90 35.90 -14.04
C LEU A 256 -19.74 36.80 -13.14
N GLU A 257 -19.50 38.09 -13.18
CA GLU A 257 -20.28 39.14 -12.55
C GLU A 257 -20.97 40.02 -13.60
N GLY A 258 -22.16 40.48 -13.27
CA GLY A 258 -22.98 41.30 -14.14
C GLY A 258 -24.04 40.49 -14.91
N GLU A 259 -25.03 41.24 -15.41
CA GLU A 259 -26.14 40.69 -16.19
C GLU A 259 -25.85 40.82 -17.70
N ASN A 260 -26.57 40.02 -18.51
CA ASN A 260 -26.46 40.07 -19.99
C ASN A 260 -25.07 39.71 -20.54
N ALA A 261 -24.35 38.84 -19.85
CA ALA A 261 -23.08 38.30 -20.32
C ALA A 261 -23.08 36.77 -20.20
N THR A 262 -22.24 36.12 -21.01
CA THR A 262 -21.97 34.68 -20.92
C THR A 262 -20.48 34.42 -20.85
N PHE A 263 -20.11 33.51 -19.99
CA PHE A 263 -18.74 33.00 -19.84
C PHE A 263 -18.73 31.53 -20.16
N THR A 264 -17.88 31.10 -21.08
CA THR A 264 -17.71 29.71 -21.49
C THR A 264 -16.24 29.41 -21.74
N ILE A 265 -15.86 28.16 -21.57
CA ILE A 265 -14.53 27.66 -21.97
C ILE A 265 -14.66 27.02 -23.35
N SER A 266 -13.72 27.29 -24.22
CA SER A 266 -13.65 26.76 -25.59
C SER A 266 -12.28 26.14 -25.84
N THR A 267 -12.27 25.16 -26.75
CA THR A 267 -11.05 24.48 -27.23
C THR A 267 -10.99 24.47 -28.76
N SER A 268 -11.90 25.21 -29.45
CA SER A 268 -12.08 25.09 -30.90
C SER A 268 -10.94 25.71 -31.71
N ASP A 269 -10.25 26.72 -31.17
CA ASP A 269 -9.13 27.40 -31.83
C ASP A 269 -8.08 27.83 -30.79
N PRO A 270 -7.38 26.87 -30.16
CA PRO A 270 -6.47 27.15 -29.09
C PRO A 270 -5.21 27.88 -29.53
N ILE A 271 -4.67 28.72 -28.66
CA ILE A 271 -3.38 29.38 -28.88
C ILE A 271 -2.26 28.37 -29.05
N HIS A 272 -2.31 27.28 -28.29
CA HIS A 272 -1.33 26.20 -28.32
C HIS A 272 -1.98 24.84 -28.03
N PRO A 273 -1.61 23.73 -28.73
CA PRO A 273 -2.20 22.44 -28.51
C PRO A 273 -1.97 21.86 -27.10
N ASN A 274 -0.93 22.29 -26.38
CA ASN A 274 -0.66 21.88 -25.01
C ASN A 274 -1.39 22.73 -23.96
N ASN A 275 -2.07 23.80 -24.40
CA ASN A 275 -2.93 24.64 -23.58
C ASN A 275 -4.19 24.93 -24.39
N PRO A 276 -5.07 23.94 -24.53
CA PRO A 276 -6.19 24.02 -25.45
C PRO A 276 -7.38 24.84 -24.95
N HIS A 277 -7.48 25.08 -23.65
CA HIS A 277 -8.61 25.79 -23.07
C HIS A 277 -8.41 27.30 -23.07
N TYR A 278 -9.46 28.03 -23.40
CA TYR A 278 -9.50 29.47 -23.28
C TYR A 278 -10.91 29.98 -22.96
N ALA A 279 -10.93 31.14 -22.26
CA ALA A 279 -12.18 31.78 -21.86
C ALA A 279 -12.80 32.56 -23.01
N VAL A 280 -14.11 32.45 -23.18
CA VAL A 280 -14.91 33.29 -24.08
C VAL A 280 -15.93 34.05 -23.26
N LEU A 281 -15.72 35.36 -23.13
CA LEU A 281 -16.65 36.30 -22.52
C LEU A 281 -17.43 37.04 -23.61
N LYS A 282 -18.74 36.91 -23.63
CA LYS A 282 -19.63 37.62 -24.55
C LYS A 282 -20.57 38.51 -23.74
N THR A 283 -20.66 39.77 -24.11
CA THR A 283 -21.57 40.75 -23.50
C THR A 283 -22.13 41.70 -24.53
N ASN A 284 -23.35 42.10 -24.35
CA ASN A 284 -24.05 43.11 -25.21
C ASN A 284 -24.10 44.50 -24.56
N GLN A 285 -23.65 44.61 -23.30
CA GLN A 285 -23.69 45.86 -22.53
C GLN A 285 -22.44 45.98 -21.64
N PRO A 286 -22.00 47.20 -21.33
CA PRO A 286 -20.97 47.41 -20.33
C PRO A 286 -21.38 46.91 -18.92
N GLY A 287 -20.41 46.57 -18.08
CA GLY A 287 -20.62 46.22 -16.69
C GLY A 287 -20.49 44.74 -16.39
N ALA A 288 -20.21 43.88 -17.39
CA ALA A 288 -19.81 42.48 -17.12
C ALA A 288 -18.33 42.44 -16.72
N ALA A 289 -18.01 41.64 -15.72
CA ALA A 289 -16.65 41.34 -15.28
C ALA A 289 -16.44 39.85 -15.08
N LEU A 290 -15.24 39.37 -15.38
CA LEU A 290 -14.77 38.04 -15.00
C LEU A 290 -13.80 38.23 -13.83
N THR A 291 -14.13 37.71 -12.68
CA THR A 291 -13.33 37.82 -11.47
C THR A 291 -12.70 36.48 -11.10
N ASN A 292 -11.51 36.53 -10.54
CA ASN A 292 -10.79 35.37 -10.03
C ASN A 292 -10.64 35.47 -8.52
N THR A 293 -10.95 34.40 -7.80
CA THR A 293 -10.88 34.39 -6.34
C THR A 293 -9.47 34.24 -5.79
N GLY A 294 -8.50 33.91 -6.68
CA GLY A 294 -7.13 33.64 -6.27
C GLY A 294 -6.96 32.28 -5.59
N PHE A 295 -5.81 32.11 -4.98
CA PHE A 295 -5.49 30.93 -4.19
C PHE A 295 -5.98 31.10 -2.75
N ASP A 296 -6.55 30.04 -2.20
CA ASP A 296 -6.89 29.95 -0.77
C ASP A 296 -5.57 29.76 0.01
N GLY A 297 -5.14 30.78 0.72
CA GLY A 297 -3.93 30.79 1.54
C GLY A 297 -4.16 30.35 2.98
#